data_f12dbdf6df30b6e7ab50fbfe4dc4b3ed
#
_entry.id   f12dbdf6df30b6e7ab50fbfe4dc4b3ed
#
_cell.length_a   1.000
_cell.length_b   1.000
_cell.length_c   1.000
_cell.angle_alpha   90.00
_cell.angle_beta   90.00
_cell.angle_gamma   90.00
#
_symmetry.space_group_name_H-M   'P 1'
#
loop_
_entity.id
_entity.type
_entity.pdbx_description
1 polymer ?
#
loop_
_entity_poly.entity_id
_entity_poly.type
_entity_poly.pdbx_seq_one_letter_code
_entity_poly.pdbx_strand_id
1 'polypeptide(L)'
;MPLVCQGYEHFQLVDHANLLPANSASRNIGLLKWGLRPKSGSMRRFIPFLKQPPLVPVIRLQGPIAAGARGGMSDAGLAAVIEKAFARGKPAAVALVINSPGGSPVQSSLIAARIRRLSDEKGVPVHAFVEDVAASGGYWLACAADQIWVDKSSIVGSIGVIFASFGFQDLMARQGVERRVVTAGKSKSLADPFLPQKPEDVDRLIALQTPIHNAFIEHVKSRRGSRLKADADLFNADVWVGQGGVDVGLADGVGHLVPKLKQLYGEKVRLQPYGQRRSLAQRFGMQLTDAALSSVEDRALWSRYGL
;
A
#
# COMPACT_ATOMS: atom_id res chain seq x y z
N MET A 1 -21.05 -25.95 -34.59
CA MET A 1 -20.81 -24.65 -35.24
C MET A 1 -19.69 -23.99 -34.48
N PRO A 2 -18.51 -23.84 -35.08
CA PRO A 2 -17.38 -23.16 -34.41
C PRO A 2 -17.36 -21.69 -34.79
N LEU A 3 -17.18 -20.81 -33.80
CA LEU A 3 -16.88 -19.39 -34.00
C LEU A 3 -15.39 -19.19 -34.05
N VAL A 4 -14.98 -18.58 -35.13
CA VAL A 4 -13.63 -18.30 -35.59
C VAL A 4 -13.04 -17.13 -34.81
N CYS A 5 -11.85 -17.33 -34.22
CA CYS A 5 -10.96 -16.25 -33.81
C CYS A 5 -10.06 -15.83 -34.98
N GLN A 6 -10.13 -14.59 -35.37
CA GLN A 6 -9.15 -13.83 -36.16
C GLN A 6 -8.83 -12.59 -35.29
N GLY A 7 -7.65 -12.10 -35.18
CA GLY A 7 -6.37 -12.09 -35.77
C GLY A 7 -5.53 -11.14 -34.92
N TYR A 8 -4.34 -11.53 -34.53
CA TYR A 8 -3.33 -10.64 -33.97
C TYR A 8 -2.35 -10.24 -35.06
N GLU A 9 -2.36 -8.96 -35.43
CA GLU A 9 -1.36 -8.41 -36.32
C GLU A 9 -0.06 -8.08 -35.56
N HIS A 10 1.04 -8.50 -36.19
CA HIS A 10 2.42 -8.28 -35.81
C HIS A 10 2.79 -6.79 -35.86
N PHE A 11 3.35 -6.27 -34.77
CA PHE A 11 4.15 -5.05 -34.82
C PHE A 11 5.62 -5.44 -35.00
N GLN A 12 6.18 -5.13 -36.16
CA GLN A 12 7.58 -5.27 -36.49
C GLN A 12 8.39 -4.10 -35.91
N LEU A 13 9.45 -4.45 -35.20
CA LEU A 13 10.55 -3.54 -34.85
C LEU A 13 11.33 -3.18 -36.11
N VAL A 14 11.44 -1.89 -36.40
CA VAL A 14 12.35 -1.38 -37.44
C VAL A 14 13.65 -0.96 -36.80
N ASP A 15 14.69 -1.74 -37.06
CA ASP A 15 16.10 -1.42 -36.81
C ASP A 15 16.56 -0.37 -37.81
N HIS A 16 17.03 0.78 -37.34
CA HIS A 16 17.85 1.69 -38.13
C HIS A 16 19.26 1.74 -37.60
N ALA A 17 20.09 0.83 -38.10
CA ALA A 17 21.53 0.99 -38.18
C ALA A 17 21.89 1.63 -39.52
N ASN A 18 22.55 2.79 -39.55
CA ASN A 18 23.41 3.20 -40.68
C ASN A 18 24.41 4.27 -40.25
N LEU A 19 25.64 3.85 -40.24
CA LEU A 19 26.75 4.22 -41.14
C LEU A 19 27.48 5.52 -40.74
N LEU A 20 28.69 5.27 -40.22
CA LEU A 20 29.81 6.21 -40.17
C LEU A 20 30.39 6.51 -41.58
N PRO A 21 31.15 7.60 -41.73
CA PRO A 21 32.47 7.45 -42.27
C PRO A 21 33.57 8.03 -41.40
N ALA A 22 34.69 7.36 -41.45
CA ALA A 22 35.97 7.78 -40.91
C ALA A 22 36.62 8.89 -41.75
N ASN A 23 37.28 9.85 -41.09
CA ASN A 23 38.64 10.21 -41.46
C ASN A 23 39.34 11.18 -40.50
N SER A 24 40.58 10.85 -40.30
CA SER A 24 41.84 11.63 -40.18
C SER A 24 42.12 12.39 -38.88
N ALA A 25 43.16 11.86 -38.35
CA ALA A 25 44.20 12.36 -37.47
C ALA A 25 44.41 13.87 -37.29
N SER A 26 44.52 14.27 -36.02
CA SER A 26 45.64 15.14 -35.59
C SER A 26 45.84 15.02 -34.09
N ARG A 27 47.09 14.75 -33.72
CA ARG A 27 47.62 14.72 -32.35
C ARG A 27 47.49 16.10 -31.73
N ASN A 28 46.97 16.17 -30.51
CA ASN A 28 47.44 17.18 -29.57
C ASN A 28 47.40 16.68 -28.15
N ILE A 29 48.54 16.69 -27.55
CA ILE A 29 48.89 16.48 -26.16
C ILE A 29 48.25 17.61 -25.33
N GLY A 30 47.66 17.33 -24.23
CA GLY A 30 47.44 18.39 -23.30
C GLY A 30 46.35 18.22 -22.26
N LEU A 31 46.79 18.00 -21.04
CA LEU A 31 46.13 18.40 -19.81
C LEU A 31 44.88 17.62 -19.35
N LEU A 32 45.15 16.68 -18.45
CA LEU A 32 44.22 16.21 -17.41
C LEU A 32 43.55 17.38 -16.70
N LYS A 33 42.37 17.80 -17.16
CA LYS A 33 41.46 18.57 -16.33
C LYS A 33 40.57 17.61 -15.58
N TRP A 34 40.87 17.39 -14.32
CA TRP A 34 39.96 16.85 -13.33
C TRP A 34 38.73 17.77 -13.25
N GLY A 35 37.71 17.47 -14.03
CA GLY A 35 36.41 18.10 -13.93
C GLY A 35 35.69 17.58 -12.68
N LEU A 36 35.97 18.21 -11.54
CA LEU A 36 35.05 18.19 -10.40
C LEU A 36 33.73 18.77 -10.89
N ARG A 37 32.81 17.90 -11.29
CA ARG A 37 31.41 18.30 -11.41
C ARG A 37 30.96 18.76 -10.03
N PRO A 38 30.59 20.02 -9.83
CA PRO A 38 30.00 20.43 -8.58
C PRO A 38 28.71 19.63 -8.41
N LYS A 39 28.63 18.83 -7.35
CA LYS A 39 27.35 18.33 -6.86
C LYS A 39 26.48 19.56 -6.71
N SER A 40 25.40 19.68 -7.48
CA SER A 40 24.44 20.78 -7.39
C SER A 40 23.67 20.67 -6.06
N GLY A 41 24.40 20.74 -4.97
CA GLY A 41 23.89 21.00 -3.64
C GLY A 41 23.57 22.49 -3.63
N SER A 42 22.30 22.78 -3.81
CA SER A 42 21.73 24.11 -3.87
C SER A 42 22.36 25.05 -2.83
N MET A 43 23.23 25.97 -3.28
CA MET A 43 23.75 27.09 -2.49
C MET A 43 22.64 28.01 -1.94
N ARG A 44 21.40 27.84 -2.41
CA ARG A 44 20.19 28.54 -1.92
C ARG A 44 19.87 28.28 -0.43
N ARG A 45 20.52 27.30 0.19
CA ARG A 45 20.29 26.93 1.61
C ARG A 45 20.86 27.98 2.59
N PHE A 46 21.70 28.88 2.13
CA PHE A 46 22.40 29.88 2.94
C PHE A 46 21.95 31.33 2.74
N ILE A 47 20.89 31.56 1.95
CA ILE A 47 20.33 32.91 1.80
C ILE A 47 19.14 33.03 2.76
N PRO A 48 19.26 33.75 3.89
CA PRO A 48 18.27 33.76 4.96
C PRO A 48 16.91 34.37 4.60
N PHE A 49 16.78 35.02 3.47
CA PHE A 49 15.54 35.71 3.03
C PHE A 49 14.74 35.00 1.92
N LEU A 50 15.22 33.92 1.35
CA LEU A 50 14.43 33.18 0.36
C LEU A 50 13.51 32.18 1.06
N LYS A 51 12.19 32.43 1.06
CA LYS A 51 11.17 31.44 1.48
C LYS A 51 11.39 30.15 0.69
N GLN A 52 11.82 29.12 1.41
CA GLN A 52 11.97 27.78 0.80
C GLN A 52 10.60 27.29 0.34
N PRO A 53 10.50 26.67 -0.85
CA PRO A 53 9.25 26.07 -1.28
C PRO A 53 8.74 25.05 -0.24
N PRO A 54 7.42 24.99 0.01
CA PRO A 54 6.85 24.01 0.92
C PRO A 54 7.31 22.60 0.56
N LEU A 55 7.77 21.86 1.56
CA LEU A 55 8.21 20.46 1.40
C LEU A 55 7.09 19.53 1.84
N VAL A 56 6.70 18.61 0.97
CA VAL A 56 5.75 17.53 1.28
C VAL A 56 6.44 16.19 1.04
N PRO A 57 6.87 15.49 2.10
CA PRO A 57 7.26 14.09 2.03
C PRO A 57 6.11 13.23 1.52
N VAL A 58 6.42 12.30 0.63
CA VAL A 58 5.45 11.36 0.05
C VAL A 58 5.84 9.95 0.48
N ILE A 59 5.01 9.31 1.29
CA ILE A 59 5.19 7.93 1.75
C ILE A 59 4.30 7.04 0.89
N ARG A 60 4.89 6.04 0.22
CA ARG A 60 4.13 5.05 -0.55
C ARG A 60 3.83 3.84 0.31
N LEU A 61 2.54 3.52 0.47
CA LEU A 61 1.99 2.38 1.19
C LEU A 61 1.35 1.43 0.17
N GLN A 62 2.13 0.46 -0.30
CA GLN A 62 1.73 -0.39 -1.42
C GLN A 62 1.85 -1.87 -1.07
N GLY A 63 0.82 -2.65 -1.45
CA GLY A 63 0.76 -4.10 -1.26
C GLY A 63 -0.01 -4.53 -0.02
N PRO A 64 0.00 -5.83 0.31
CA PRO A 64 -0.66 -6.38 1.48
C PRO A 64 0.02 -5.96 2.77
N ILE A 65 -0.76 -5.93 3.85
CA ILE A 65 -0.28 -5.58 5.19
C ILE A 65 -0.08 -6.88 5.98
N ALA A 66 1.16 -7.16 6.38
CA ALA A 66 1.49 -8.40 7.08
C ALA A 66 2.64 -8.22 8.07
N ALA A 67 2.63 -8.99 9.16
CA ALA A 67 3.77 -9.09 10.06
C ALA A 67 4.83 -10.02 9.45
N GLY A 68 6.10 -9.61 9.48
CA GLY A 68 7.23 -10.46 9.08
C GLY A 68 8.01 -9.99 7.85
N ALA A 69 9.06 -10.72 7.50
CA ALA A 69 10.05 -10.34 6.48
C ALA A 69 9.64 -10.61 5.03
N ARG A 70 8.46 -11.16 4.76
CA ARG A 70 8.04 -11.70 3.44
C ARG A 70 7.32 -10.69 2.55
N GLY A 71 7.77 -9.45 2.51
CA GLY A 71 7.33 -8.50 1.46
C GLY A 71 6.06 -7.68 1.75
N GLY A 72 5.36 -7.92 2.86
CA GLY A 72 4.21 -7.12 3.28
C GLY A 72 4.60 -5.83 4.01
N MET A 73 3.67 -4.87 4.06
CA MET A 73 3.81 -3.68 4.89
C MET A 73 3.66 -4.04 6.37
N SER A 74 4.65 -3.68 7.20
CA SER A 74 4.59 -3.81 8.65
C SER A 74 5.03 -2.52 9.34
N ASP A 75 4.59 -2.32 10.59
CA ASP A 75 5.00 -1.15 11.37
C ASP A 75 6.52 -1.06 11.52
N ALA A 76 7.17 -2.15 11.88
CA ALA A 76 8.63 -2.20 12.02
C ALA A 76 9.35 -1.88 10.70
N GLY A 77 8.84 -2.38 9.56
CA GLY A 77 9.41 -2.13 8.23
C GLY A 77 9.25 -0.68 7.76
N LEU A 78 8.19 0.00 8.20
CA LEU A 78 7.88 1.37 7.80
C LEU A 78 8.35 2.42 8.81
N ALA A 79 8.68 2.04 10.05
CA ALA A 79 8.99 2.95 11.15
C ALA A 79 10.01 4.02 10.75
N ALA A 80 11.19 3.62 10.27
CA ALA A 80 12.25 4.55 9.91
C ALA A 80 11.88 5.48 8.74
N VAL A 81 11.08 5.00 7.80
CA VAL A 81 10.59 5.78 6.65
C VAL A 81 9.61 6.85 7.13
N ILE A 82 8.65 6.47 7.96
CA ILE A 82 7.63 7.37 8.52
C ILE A 82 8.30 8.44 9.39
N GLU A 83 9.13 8.05 10.35
CA GLU A 83 9.83 8.97 11.25
C GLU A 83 10.67 9.99 10.48
N LYS A 84 11.40 9.53 9.46
CA LYS A 84 12.22 10.41 8.61
C LYS A 84 11.39 11.39 7.79
N ALA A 85 10.20 10.98 7.32
CA ALA A 85 9.30 11.84 6.58
C ALA A 85 8.78 13.00 7.44
N PHE A 86 8.46 12.75 8.70
CA PHE A 86 8.01 13.78 9.64
C PHE A 86 9.15 14.63 10.24
N ALA A 87 10.39 14.11 10.30
CA ALA A 87 11.52 14.80 10.94
C ALA A 87 12.26 15.76 10.01
N ARG A 88 12.30 15.50 8.70
CA ARG A 88 13.22 16.18 7.80
C ARG A 88 12.63 17.45 7.20
N GLY A 89 13.30 18.60 7.48
CA GLY A 89 13.08 19.84 6.73
C GLY A 89 11.80 20.60 7.06
N LYS A 90 11.20 20.40 8.23
CA LYS A 90 9.91 21.03 8.61
C LYS A 90 8.86 20.88 7.51
N PRO A 91 8.29 19.69 7.31
CA PRO A 91 7.34 19.46 6.24
C PRO A 91 6.08 20.32 6.42
N ALA A 92 5.55 20.85 5.31
CA ALA A 92 4.27 21.57 5.31
C ALA A 92 3.09 20.62 5.46
N ALA A 93 3.25 19.39 5.00
CA ALA A 93 2.34 18.25 5.16
C ALA A 93 3.09 16.96 4.88
N VAL A 94 2.50 15.81 5.19
CA VAL A 94 2.92 14.49 4.72
C VAL A 94 1.84 13.91 3.83
N ALA A 95 2.22 13.37 2.67
CA ALA A 95 1.31 12.68 1.76
C ALA A 95 1.52 11.16 1.86
N LEU A 96 0.44 10.42 2.02
CA LEU A 96 0.38 8.96 1.94
C LEU A 96 -0.18 8.60 0.56
N VAL A 97 0.57 7.83 -0.22
CA VAL A 97 0.05 7.24 -1.47
C VAL A 97 -0.26 5.79 -1.18
N ILE A 98 -1.53 5.44 -1.26
CA ILE A 98 -2.04 4.14 -0.79
C ILE A 98 -2.53 3.32 -1.97
N ASN A 99 -2.01 2.09 -2.08
CA ASN A 99 -2.50 1.06 -2.99
C ASN A 99 -2.40 -0.30 -2.27
N SER A 100 -3.44 -0.62 -1.48
CA SER A 100 -3.42 -1.78 -0.59
C SER A 100 -4.79 -2.44 -0.46
N PRO A 101 -4.88 -3.76 -0.66
CA PRO A 101 -6.10 -4.54 -0.42
C PRO A 101 -6.36 -4.79 1.07
N GLY A 102 -5.44 -4.39 1.95
CA GLY A 102 -5.52 -4.62 3.39
C GLY A 102 -4.59 -5.72 3.89
N GLY A 103 -5.01 -6.42 4.94
CA GLY A 103 -4.26 -7.50 5.58
C GLY A 103 -4.36 -7.45 7.10
N SER A 104 -3.26 -7.63 7.81
CA SER A 104 -3.22 -7.73 9.28
C SER A 104 -3.83 -6.50 9.99
N PRO A 105 -4.88 -6.68 10.79
CA PRO A 105 -5.50 -5.57 11.52
C PRO A 105 -4.53 -4.87 12.49
N VAL A 106 -3.71 -5.66 13.19
CA VAL A 106 -2.74 -5.12 14.16
C VAL A 106 -1.68 -4.28 13.47
N GLN A 107 -1.13 -4.74 12.32
CA GLN A 107 -0.13 -3.96 11.60
C GLN A 107 -0.75 -2.67 11.01
N SER A 108 -1.99 -2.73 10.52
CA SER A 108 -2.72 -1.54 10.07
C SER A 108 -2.90 -0.52 11.18
N SER A 109 -3.32 -0.98 12.36
CA SER A 109 -3.48 -0.13 13.56
C SER A 109 -2.16 0.49 14.01
N LEU A 110 -1.07 -0.28 14.09
CA LEU A 110 0.24 0.23 14.53
C LEU A 110 0.82 1.27 13.57
N ILE A 111 0.74 1.03 12.25
CA ILE A 111 1.19 1.98 11.24
C ILE A 111 0.36 3.27 11.31
N ALA A 112 -0.97 3.16 11.38
CA ALA A 112 -1.86 4.31 11.49
C ALA A 112 -1.60 5.12 12.77
N ALA A 113 -1.43 4.44 13.92
CA ALA A 113 -1.13 5.07 15.20
C ALA A 113 0.21 5.82 15.18
N ARG A 114 1.27 5.25 14.57
CA ARG A 114 2.57 5.91 14.39
C ARG A 114 2.44 7.17 13.54
N ILE A 115 1.72 7.12 12.43
CA ILE A 115 1.49 8.28 11.56
C ILE A 115 0.75 9.37 12.34
N ARG A 116 -0.33 9.03 13.04
CA ARG A 116 -1.10 10.00 13.82
C ARG A 116 -0.29 10.63 14.93
N ARG A 117 0.38 9.81 15.75
CA ARG A 117 1.24 10.31 16.82
C ARG A 117 2.24 11.35 16.31
N LEU A 118 2.95 11.04 15.22
CA LEU A 118 3.94 11.96 14.64
C LEU A 118 3.30 13.22 14.03
N SER A 119 2.13 13.07 13.42
CA SER A 119 1.35 14.20 12.92
C SER A 119 0.95 15.15 14.05
N ASP A 120 0.41 14.62 15.13
CA ASP A 120 -0.07 15.38 16.28
C ASP A 120 1.09 16.02 17.06
N GLU A 121 2.16 15.28 17.34
CA GLU A 121 3.37 15.79 18.01
C GLU A 121 4.04 16.93 17.26
N LYS A 122 3.99 16.95 15.95
CA LYS A 122 4.68 17.92 15.10
C LYS A 122 3.78 18.98 14.50
N GLY A 123 2.47 18.86 14.66
CA GLY A 123 1.47 19.74 14.05
C GLY A 123 1.52 19.70 12.51
N VAL A 124 1.82 18.52 11.92
CA VAL A 124 1.98 18.36 10.48
C VAL A 124 0.78 17.62 9.92
N PRO A 125 -0.03 18.26 9.04
CA PRO A 125 -1.20 17.63 8.45
C PRO A 125 -0.81 16.46 7.52
N VAL A 126 -1.70 15.48 7.42
CA VAL A 126 -1.52 14.28 6.60
C VAL A 126 -2.62 14.20 5.53
N HIS A 127 -2.24 13.99 4.28
CA HIS A 127 -3.15 13.77 3.16
C HIS A 127 -2.95 12.37 2.59
N ALA A 128 -4.03 11.58 2.49
CA ALA A 128 -4.00 10.30 1.78
C ALA A 128 -4.48 10.47 0.34
N PHE A 129 -3.82 9.79 -0.56
CA PHE A 129 -4.16 9.66 -1.97
C PHE A 129 -4.27 8.19 -2.29
N VAL A 130 -5.47 7.74 -2.61
CA VAL A 130 -5.73 6.35 -2.98
C VAL A 130 -5.47 6.20 -4.48
N GLU A 131 -4.64 5.22 -4.83
CA GLU A 131 -4.44 4.78 -6.21
C GLU A 131 -5.57 3.79 -6.58
N ASP A 132 -5.28 2.53 -6.92
CA ASP A 132 -6.32 1.59 -7.31
C ASP A 132 -7.25 1.22 -6.14
N VAL A 133 -6.67 0.92 -4.96
CA VAL A 133 -7.45 0.44 -3.81
C VAL A 133 -6.88 0.88 -2.46
N ALA A 134 -7.76 1.25 -1.56
CA ALA A 134 -7.53 1.32 -0.11
C ALA A 134 -8.69 0.61 0.58
N ALA A 135 -8.59 -0.70 0.73
CA ALA A 135 -9.66 -1.53 1.29
C ALA A 135 -9.21 -2.23 2.57
N SER A 136 -10.16 -2.52 3.47
CA SER A 136 -9.90 -3.19 4.75
C SER A 136 -8.77 -2.49 5.53
N GLY A 137 -7.69 -3.18 5.88
CA GLY A 137 -6.50 -2.57 6.51
C GLY A 137 -5.92 -1.40 5.71
N GLY A 138 -6.03 -1.39 4.38
CA GLY A 138 -5.62 -0.26 3.53
C GLY A 138 -6.46 0.99 3.80
N TYR A 139 -7.77 0.82 4.02
CA TYR A 139 -8.65 1.92 4.42
C TYR A 139 -8.37 2.38 5.87
N TRP A 140 -8.03 1.44 6.76
CA TRP A 140 -7.54 1.79 8.10
C TRP A 140 -6.36 2.77 8.02
N LEU A 141 -5.38 2.49 7.13
CA LEU A 141 -4.25 3.40 6.90
C LEU A 141 -4.68 4.74 6.30
N ALA A 142 -5.64 4.75 5.37
CA ALA A 142 -6.18 5.99 4.80
C ALA A 142 -6.81 6.88 5.87
N CYS A 143 -7.50 6.29 6.85
CA CYS A 143 -8.07 7.00 7.99
C CYS A 143 -7.03 7.62 8.94
N ALA A 144 -5.74 7.28 8.84
CA ALA A 144 -4.70 8.01 9.54
C ALA A 144 -4.52 9.45 9.00
N ALA A 145 -4.99 9.75 7.81
CA ALA A 145 -4.92 11.08 7.21
C ALA A 145 -6.03 12.02 7.72
N ASP A 146 -5.80 13.32 7.58
CA ASP A 146 -6.78 14.36 7.86
C ASP A 146 -7.75 14.55 6.68
N GLN A 147 -7.26 14.30 5.46
CA GLN A 147 -8.04 14.29 4.22
C GLN A 147 -7.66 13.10 3.35
N ILE A 148 -8.68 12.49 2.73
CA ILE A 148 -8.56 11.32 1.85
C ILE A 148 -9.04 11.70 0.45
N TRP A 149 -8.16 11.59 -0.53
CA TRP A 149 -8.40 11.85 -1.95
C TRP A 149 -8.38 10.56 -2.72
N VAL A 150 -9.32 10.38 -3.65
CA VAL A 150 -9.47 9.18 -4.47
C VAL A 150 -9.42 9.54 -5.95
N ASP A 151 -9.02 8.60 -6.80
CA ASP A 151 -9.33 8.66 -8.23
C ASP A 151 -10.80 8.30 -8.46
N LYS A 152 -11.35 8.61 -9.63
CA LYS A 152 -12.73 8.26 -10.00
C LYS A 152 -13.00 6.75 -9.96
N SER A 153 -11.95 5.96 -10.14
CA SER A 153 -11.99 4.49 -10.17
C SER A 153 -11.39 3.83 -8.93
N SER A 154 -10.87 4.60 -7.98
CA SER A 154 -10.32 4.05 -6.73
C SER A 154 -11.38 3.33 -5.92
N ILE A 155 -11.03 2.17 -5.37
CA ILE A 155 -11.89 1.38 -4.48
C ILE A 155 -11.52 1.71 -3.03
N VAL A 156 -12.53 2.02 -2.19
CA VAL A 156 -12.35 2.28 -0.75
C VAL A 156 -13.40 1.53 0.07
N GLY A 157 -13.12 1.31 1.35
CA GLY A 157 -14.06 0.67 2.27
C GLY A 157 -13.63 -0.74 2.67
N SER A 158 -14.48 -1.74 2.47
CA SER A 158 -14.27 -3.11 2.98
C SER A 158 -14.00 -3.09 4.50
N ILE A 159 -14.85 -2.37 5.25
CA ILE A 159 -14.73 -2.23 6.70
C ILE A 159 -15.31 -3.47 7.36
N GLY A 160 -14.49 -4.52 7.41
CA GLY A 160 -14.87 -5.82 7.94
C GLY A 160 -13.66 -6.69 8.25
N VAL A 161 -13.93 -7.86 8.83
CA VAL A 161 -12.92 -8.87 9.19
C VAL A 161 -13.32 -10.21 8.60
N ILE A 162 -12.37 -10.90 8.00
CA ILE A 162 -12.59 -12.24 7.45
C ILE A 162 -11.58 -13.22 8.02
N PHE A 163 -12.03 -14.42 8.31
CA PHE A 163 -11.22 -15.62 8.43
C PHE A 163 -11.55 -16.52 7.25
N ALA A 164 -10.55 -16.93 6.49
CA ALA A 164 -10.72 -17.86 5.38
C ALA A 164 -9.65 -18.94 5.45
N SER A 165 -10.05 -20.20 5.28
CA SER A 165 -9.15 -21.34 5.18
C SER A 165 -9.71 -22.38 4.21
N PHE A 166 -8.89 -23.37 3.88
CA PHE A 166 -9.32 -24.51 3.06
C PHE A 166 -9.57 -25.71 3.95
N GLY A 167 -10.58 -26.55 3.60
CA GLY A 167 -10.80 -27.86 4.23
C GLY A 167 -10.18 -28.97 3.37
N PHE A 168 -9.28 -29.75 3.96
CA PHE A 168 -8.58 -30.85 3.28
C PHE A 168 -8.98 -32.23 3.78
N GLN A 169 -9.96 -32.34 4.67
CA GLN A 169 -10.41 -33.60 5.29
C GLN A 169 -10.79 -34.65 4.26
N ASP A 170 -11.62 -34.27 3.26
CA ASP A 170 -12.10 -35.19 2.24
C ASP A 170 -11.01 -35.62 1.27
N LEU A 171 -10.07 -34.71 0.98
CA LEU A 171 -8.90 -35.03 0.17
C LEU A 171 -8.03 -36.07 0.86
N MET A 172 -7.78 -35.91 2.17
CA MET A 172 -7.00 -36.85 2.95
C MET A 172 -7.69 -38.22 3.05
N ALA A 173 -9.01 -38.24 3.28
CA ALA A 173 -9.79 -39.49 3.32
C ALA A 173 -9.69 -40.25 1.99
N ARG A 174 -9.80 -39.58 0.84
CA ARG A 174 -9.66 -40.20 -0.49
C ARG A 174 -8.25 -40.76 -0.73
N GLN A 175 -7.23 -40.17 -0.11
CA GLN A 175 -5.85 -40.66 -0.22
C GLN A 175 -5.45 -41.67 0.88
N GLY A 176 -6.38 -42.08 1.73
CA GLY A 176 -6.11 -42.99 2.83
C GLY A 176 -5.20 -42.41 3.92
N VAL A 177 -5.13 -41.08 4.03
CA VAL A 177 -4.32 -40.38 5.04
C VAL A 177 -5.17 -40.05 6.25
N GLU A 178 -4.78 -40.52 7.42
CA GLU A 178 -5.43 -40.26 8.70
C GLU A 178 -4.65 -39.18 9.48
N ARG A 179 -5.37 -38.12 9.94
CA ARG A 179 -4.80 -37.15 10.84
C ARG A 179 -5.09 -37.49 12.28
N ARG A 180 -4.05 -37.72 13.06
CA ARG A 180 -4.12 -38.04 14.49
C ARG A 180 -3.73 -36.83 15.32
N VAL A 181 -4.65 -36.27 16.09
CA VAL A 181 -4.43 -35.07 16.89
C VAL A 181 -4.77 -35.38 18.36
N VAL A 182 -3.81 -35.11 19.23
CA VAL A 182 -3.98 -35.14 20.68
C VAL A 182 -3.69 -33.76 21.21
N THR A 183 -4.65 -33.16 21.90
CA THR A 183 -4.49 -31.77 22.42
C THR A 183 -4.79 -31.73 23.91
N ALA A 184 -4.08 -30.83 24.59
CA ALA A 184 -4.48 -30.35 25.91
C ALA A 184 -5.12 -28.96 25.73
N GLY A 185 -6.38 -28.83 26.13
CA GLY A 185 -7.22 -27.65 25.92
C GLY A 185 -8.18 -27.79 24.72
N LYS A 186 -9.47 -27.53 24.99
CA LYS A 186 -10.58 -27.78 24.05
C LYS A 186 -10.44 -27.07 22.70
N SER A 187 -9.88 -25.87 22.68
CA SER A 187 -9.77 -25.04 21.47
C SER A 187 -8.38 -25.08 20.81
N LYS A 188 -7.52 -26.02 21.18
CA LYS A 188 -6.14 -26.05 20.66
C LYS A 188 -6.07 -26.39 19.16
N SER A 189 -7.06 -27.12 18.63
CA SER A 189 -7.24 -27.44 17.22
C SER A 189 -8.34 -26.61 16.56
N LEU A 190 -8.55 -25.37 17.02
CA LEU A 190 -9.52 -24.45 16.45
C LEU A 190 -9.28 -24.29 14.94
N ALA A 191 -10.32 -24.53 14.14
CA ALA A 191 -10.31 -24.40 12.69
C ALA A 191 -9.18 -25.16 11.99
N ASP A 192 -8.82 -26.35 12.48
CA ASP A 192 -7.84 -27.22 11.84
C ASP A 192 -8.33 -27.59 10.42
N PRO A 193 -7.60 -27.23 9.34
CA PRO A 193 -8.05 -27.44 7.97
C PRO A 193 -8.09 -28.93 7.56
N PHE A 194 -7.54 -29.81 8.38
CA PHE A 194 -7.49 -31.26 8.12
C PHE A 194 -8.53 -32.04 8.92
N LEU A 195 -9.37 -31.36 9.67
CA LEU A 195 -10.49 -31.92 10.41
C LEU A 195 -11.83 -31.34 9.94
N PRO A 196 -12.95 -32.04 10.15
CA PRO A 196 -14.29 -31.50 9.91
C PRO A 196 -14.48 -30.19 10.67
N GLN A 197 -15.06 -29.19 10.02
CA GLN A 197 -15.40 -27.93 10.68
C GLN A 197 -16.51 -28.17 11.72
N LYS A 198 -16.30 -27.67 12.93
CA LYS A 198 -17.25 -27.77 14.02
C LYS A 198 -18.02 -26.46 14.18
N PRO A 199 -19.33 -26.49 14.48
CA PRO A 199 -20.11 -25.29 14.76
C PRO A 199 -19.48 -24.41 15.87
N GLU A 200 -18.97 -25.06 16.92
CA GLU A 200 -18.35 -24.34 18.05
C GLU A 200 -17.07 -23.60 17.64
N ASP A 201 -16.37 -24.12 16.63
CA ASP A 201 -15.19 -23.42 16.07
C ASP A 201 -15.61 -22.17 15.29
N VAL A 202 -16.73 -22.25 14.54
CA VAL A 202 -17.30 -21.09 13.83
C VAL A 202 -17.72 -20.01 14.83
N ASP A 203 -18.47 -20.39 15.87
CA ASP A 203 -18.90 -19.44 16.91
C ASP A 203 -17.69 -18.78 17.59
N ARG A 204 -16.66 -19.57 17.86
CA ARG A 204 -15.43 -19.06 18.46
C ARG A 204 -14.69 -18.10 17.54
N LEU A 205 -14.63 -18.38 16.23
CA LEU A 205 -14.04 -17.47 15.24
C LEU A 205 -14.82 -16.17 15.16
N ILE A 206 -16.14 -16.22 15.12
CA ILE A 206 -16.99 -15.01 15.13
C ILE A 206 -16.72 -14.18 16.39
N ALA A 207 -16.66 -14.83 17.56
CA ALA A 207 -16.36 -14.17 18.82
C ALA A 207 -14.97 -13.49 18.84
N LEU A 208 -14.00 -14.03 18.11
CA LEU A 208 -12.67 -13.41 17.95
C LEU A 208 -12.67 -12.26 16.93
N GLN A 209 -13.47 -12.35 15.88
CA GLN A 209 -13.54 -11.32 14.82
C GLN A 209 -14.32 -10.09 15.27
N THR A 210 -15.37 -10.26 16.06
CA THR A 210 -16.25 -9.17 16.50
C THR A 210 -15.50 -8.02 17.18
N PRO A 211 -14.62 -8.22 18.17
CA PRO A 211 -13.87 -7.12 18.79
C PRO A 211 -12.90 -6.45 17.82
N ILE A 212 -12.33 -7.18 16.86
CA ILE A 212 -11.44 -6.61 15.82
C ILE A 212 -12.25 -5.71 14.88
N HIS A 213 -13.44 -6.17 14.48
CA HIS A 213 -14.35 -5.39 13.64
C HIS A 213 -14.82 -4.12 14.36
N ASN A 214 -15.21 -4.23 15.61
CA ASN A 214 -15.60 -3.07 16.43
C ASN A 214 -14.47 -2.04 16.54
N ALA A 215 -13.24 -2.49 16.79
CA ALA A 215 -12.08 -1.59 16.82
C ALA A 215 -11.86 -0.87 15.48
N PHE A 216 -12.12 -1.54 14.35
CA PHE A 216 -12.04 -0.91 13.03
C PHE A 216 -13.16 0.13 12.84
N ILE A 217 -14.40 -0.20 13.21
CA ILE A 217 -15.53 0.71 13.16
C ILE A 217 -15.26 1.97 14.01
N GLU A 218 -14.77 1.79 15.23
CA GLU A 218 -14.41 2.89 16.13
C GLU A 218 -13.32 3.79 15.53
N HIS A 219 -12.27 3.19 14.96
CA HIS A 219 -11.22 3.93 14.27
C HIS A 219 -11.80 4.79 13.13
N VAL A 220 -12.60 4.19 12.24
CA VAL A 220 -13.23 4.93 11.14
C VAL A 220 -14.13 6.04 11.66
N LYS A 221 -15.01 5.75 12.63
CA LYS A 221 -15.89 6.75 13.24
C LYS A 221 -15.12 7.90 13.89
N SER A 222 -14.05 7.61 14.61
CA SER A 222 -13.22 8.64 15.26
C SER A 222 -12.50 9.53 14.25
N ARG A 223 -12.10 8.99 13.10
CA ARG A 223 -11.35 9.73 12.08
C ARG A 223 -12.23 10.43 11.06
N ARG A 224 -13.36 9.86 10.69
CA ARG A 224 -14.29 10.43 9.71
C ARG A 224 -15.38 11.30 10.37
N GLY A 225 -15.85 10.93 11.55
CA GLY A 225 -16.79 11.72 12.34
C GLY A 225 -18.08 12.05 11.59
N SER A 226 -18.47 13.33 11.62
CA SER A 226 -19.67 13.85 10.96
C SER A 226 -19.62 13.82 9.42
N ARG A 227 -18.49 13.47 8.82
CA ARG A 227 -18.37 13.29 7.36
C ARG A 227 -19.07 12.01 6.88
N LEU A 228 -19.22 11.01 7.76
CA LEU A 228 -19.90 9.76 7.40
C LEU A 228 -21.40 10.01 7.21
N LYS A 229 -21.96 9.46 6.15
CA LYS A 229 -23.39 9.51 5.89
C LYS A 229 -24.14 8.58 6.86
N ALA A 230 -25.09 9.13 7.61
CA ALA A 230 -25.72 8.44 8.72
C ALA A 230 -26.62 7.26 8.31
N ASP A 231 -27.19 7.32 7.10
CA ASP A 231 -28.11 6.33 6.55
C ASP A 231 -27.43 5.26 5.68
N ALA A 232 -26.10 5.33 5.51
CA ALA A 232 -25.36 4.34 4.76
C ALA A 232 -24.87 3.22 5.67
N ASP A 233 -25.06 1.97 5.23
CA ASP A 233 -24.51 0.79 5.90
C ASP A 233 -23.03 0.61 5.53
N LEU A 234 -22.17 1.36 6.22
CA LEU A 234 -20.75 1.47 5.93
C LEU A 234 -19.90 0.34 6.53
N PHE A 235 -20.47 -0.45 7.45
CA PHE A 235 -19.72 -1.34 8.31
C PHE A 235 -20.02 -2.84 8.08
N ASN A 236 -20.58 -3.15 6.91
CA ASN A 236 -20.90 -4.51 6.46
C ASN A 236 -19.87 -5.11 5.50
N ALA A 237 -18.67 -4.49 5.40
CA ALA A 237 -17.58 -4.84 4.50
C ALA A 237 -17.81 -4.51 3.01
N ASP A 238 -18.80 -3.69 2.67
CA ASP A 238 -18.98 -3.19 1.31
C ASP A 238 -17.84 -2.26 0.85
N VAL A 239 -17.77 -2.05 -0.45
CA VAL A 239 -16.79 -1.19 -1.10
C VAL A 239 -17.47 -0.12 -1.95
N TRP A 240 -16.83 1.01 -2.08
CA TRP A 240 -17.28 2.16 -2.86
C TRP A 240 -16.23 2.58 -3.85
N VAL A 241 -16.66 3.04 -5.03
CA VAL A 241 -15.78 3.46 -6.11
C VAL A 241 -15.82 4.98 -6.24
N GLY A 242 -14.67 5.61 -6.25
CA GLY A 242 -14.47 7.01 -6.57
C GLY A 242 -15.44 7.95 -5.87
N GLN A 243 -16.31 8.59 -6.64
CA GLN A 243 -17.31 9.53 -6.13
C GLN A 243 -18.26 8.89 -5.11
N GLY A 244 -18.64 7.62 -5.28
CA GLY A 244 -19.46 6.91 -4.29
C GLY A 244 -18.83 6.88 -2.91
N GLY A 245 -17.49 6.73 -2.82
CA GLY A 245 -16.78 6.84 -1.55
C GLY A 245 -16.82 8.24 -0.93
N VAL A 246 -16.85 9.27 -1.76
CA VAL A 246 -17.02 10.67 -1.32
C VAL A 246 -18.44 10.90 -0.82
N ASP A 247 -19.45 10.43 -1.55
CA ASP A 247 -20.86 10.65 -1.26
C ASP A 247 -21.29 10.02 0.07
N VAL A 248 -20.66 8.93 0.48
CA VAL A 248 -20.89 8.27 1.77
C VAL A 248 -19.94 8.76 2.87
N GLY A 249 -19.02 9.67 2.56
CA GLY A 249 -18.12 10.28 3.53
C GLY A 249 -16.86 9.48 3.85
N LEU A 250 -16.56 8.43 3.09
CA LEU A 250 -15.31 7.65 3.23
C LEU A 250 -14.10 8.36 2.62
N ALA A 251 -14.32 9.28 1.68
CA ALA A 251 -13.29 10.17 1.11
C ALA A 251 -13.73 11.62 1.17
N ASP A 252 -12.79 12.55 0.98
CA ASP A 252 -13.07 14.00 1.05
C ASP A 252 -13.21 14.61 -0.36
N GLY A 253 -12.87 13.87 -1.41
CA GLY A 253 -13.06 14.31 -2.78
C GLY A 253 -12.24 13.48 -3.78
N VAL A 254 -12.54 13.73 -5.05
CA VAL A 254 -11.77 13.21 -6.17
C VAL A 254 -10.57 14.13 -6.41
N GLY A 255 -9.35 13.56 -6.47
CA GLY A 255 -8.15 14.35 -6.69
C GLY A 255 -6.87 13.53 -6.69
N HIS A 256 -5.92 13.96 -7.51
CA HIS A 256 -4.63 13.31 -7.67
C HIS A 256 -3.53 14.04 -6.90
N LEU A 257 -2.51 13.29 -6.47
CA LEU A 257 -1.41 13.74 -5.62
C LEU A 257 -0.82 15.09 -6.06
N VAL A 258 -0.32 15.19 -7.29
CA VAL A 258 0.43 16.38 -7.73
C VAL A 258 -0.47 17.60 -7.89
N PRO A 259 -1.59 17.54 -8.65
CA PRO A 259 -2.47 18.70 -8.79
C PRO A 259 -3.03 19.18 -7.46
N LYS A 260 -3.44 18.23 -6.58
CA LYS A 260 -4.03 18.59 -5.29
C LYS A 260 -3.04 19.24 -4.33
N LEU A 261 -1.82 18.71 -4.23
CA LEU A 261 -0.79 19.31 -3.38
C LEU A 261 -0.31 20.67 -3.93
N LYS A 262 -0.28 20.86 -5.24
CA LYS A 262 -0.04 22.19 -5.82
C LYS A 262 -1.16 23.18 -5.48
N GLN A 263 -2.41 22.77 -5.55
CA GLN A 263 -3.56 23.58 -5.16
C GLN A 263 -3.47 23.99 -3.68
N LEU A 264 -3.08 23.08 -2.77
CA LEU A 264 -3.05 23.32 -1.32
C LEU A 264 -1.81 24.12 -0.87
N TYR A 265 -0.65 23.87 -1.49
CA TYR A 265 0.66 24.36 -1.02
C TYR A 265 1.38 25.26 -2.05
N GLY A 266 0.76 25.54 -3.19
CA GLY A 266 1.28 26.37 -4.26
C GLY A 266 2.12 25.61 -5.31
N GLU A 267 2.24 26.21 -6.50
CA GLU A 267 2.89 25.61 -7.68
C GLU A 267 4.34 25.15 -7.42
N LYS A 268 5.04 25.80 -6.50
CA LYS A 268 6.44 25.49 -6.18
C LYS A 268 6.62 24.43 -5.10
N VAL A 269 5.52 23.76 -4.68
CA VAL A 269 5.59 22.66 -3.68
C VAL A 269 6.59 21.60 -4.13
N ARG A 270 7.43 21.16 -3.20
CA ARG A 270 8.41 20.11 -3.42
C ARG A 270 7.92 18.80 -2.86
N LEU A 271 7.63 17.85 -3.73
CA LEU A 271 7.29 16.50 -3.38
C LEU A 271 8.55 15.66 -3.25
N GLN A 272 8.77 15.05 -2.10
CA GLN A 272 9.95 14.21 -1.85
C GLN A 272 9.52 12.80 -1.50
N PRO A 273 9.74 11.82 -2.39
CA PRO A 273 9.36 10.44 -2.12
C PRO A 273 10.23 9.83 -1.01
N TYR A 274 9.56 9.14 -0.09
CA TYR A 274 10.13 8.29 0.94
C TYR A 274 9.58 6.87 0.74
N GLY A 275 10.44 5.87 0.64
CA GLY A 275 10.05 4.48 0.45
C GLY A 275 11.14 3.55 0.93
N GLN A 276 10.78 2.27 1.07
CA GLN A 276 11.77 1.23 1.30
C GLN A 276 12.69 1.14 0.08
N ARG A 277 13.99 1.31 0.30
CA ARG A 277 14.98 1.05 -0.74
C ARG A 277 15.03 -0.47 -0.93
N ARG A 278 14.57 -0.96 -2.09
CA ARG A 278 14.83 -2.35 -2.46
C ARG A 278 16.33 -2.58 -2.42
N SER A 279 16.78 -3.57 -1.66
CA SER A 279 18.20 -3.95 -1.62
C SER A 279 18.66 -4.38 -3.01
N LEU A 280 19.96 -4.24 -3.31
CA LEU A 280 20.52 -4.71 -4.59
C LEU A 280 20.27 -6.21 -4.79
N ALA A 281 20.27 -7.02 -3.72
CA ALA A 281 19.95 -8.44 -3.77
C ALA A 281 18.49 -8.71 -4.19
N GLN A 282 17.52 -7.90 -3.76
CA GLN A 282 16.13 -7.97 -4.23
C GLN A 282 15.95 -7.53 -5.68
N ARG A 283 16.89 -6.77 -6.23
CA ARG A 283 16.90 -6.38 -7.65
C ARG A 283 17.38 -7.52 -8.56
N PHE A 284 18.17 -8.46 -8.04
CA PHE A 284 18.76 -9.55 -8.79
C PHE A 284 18.06 -10.92 -8.61
N GLY A 285 16.84 -10.95 -8.08
CA GLY A 285 15.95 -12.10 -8.20
C GLY A 285 16.36 -13.35 -7.39
N MET A 286 17.10 -13.22 -6.28
CA MET A 286 17.52 -14.37 -5.45
C MET A 286 16.46 -14.86 -4.46
N GLN A 287 15.17 -14.86 -4.84
CA GLN A 287 14.08 -15.42 -4.01
C GLN A 287 13.08 -16.19 -4.90
N LEU A 288 13.51 -17.32 -5.47
CA LEU A 288 12.66 -18.07 -6.40
C LEU A 288 11.68 -19.05 -5.73
N THR A 289 11.86 -19.45 -4.49
CA THR A 289 11.05 -20.51 -3.86
C THR A 289 10.00 -20.02 -2.87
N ASP A 290 10.26 -18.96 -2.10
CA ASP A 290 9.28 -18.39 -1.16
C ASP A 290 8.25 -17.46 -1.86
N ALA A 291 8.58 -17.00 -3.07
CA ALA A 291 7.73 -16.08 -3.82
C ALA A 291 6.48 -16.76 -4.43
N ALA A 292 6.49 -18.07 -4.65
CA ALA A 292 5.38 -18.76 -5.31
C ALA A 292 4.15 -18.91 -4.40
N LEU A 293 4.32 -19.29 -3.14
CA LEU A 293 3.21 -19.45 -2.19
C LEU A 293 2.65 -18.10 -1.73
N SER A 294 3.51 -17.12 -1.41
CA SER A 294 3.08 -15.77 -1.07
C SER A 294 2.38 -15.07 -2.25
N SER A 295 2.76 -15.37 -3.49
CA SER A 295 2.13 -14.81 -4.68
C SER A 295 0.69 -15.27 -4.88
N VAL A 296 0.32 -16.47 -4.43
CA VAL A 296 -1.08 -16.98 -4.52
C VAL A 296 -1.98 -16.27 -3.51
N GLU A 297 -1.53 -16.12 -2.27
CA GLU A 297 -2.28 -15.39 -1.25
C GLU A 297 -2.41 -13.89 -1.59
N ASP A 298 -1.33 -13.28 -2.04
CA ASP A 298 -1.35 -11.89 -2.49
C ASP A 298 -2.30 -11.70 -3.68
N ARG A 299 -2.24 -12.57 -4.70
CA ARG A 299 -3.18 -12.55 -5.83
C ARG A 299 -4.62 -12.73 -5.38
N ALA A 300 -4.90 -13.62 -4.41
CA ALA A 300 -6.24 -13.82 -3.89
C ALA A 300 -6.79 -12.58 -3.17
N LEU A 301 -5.92 -11.77 -2.54
CA LEU A 301 -6.32 -10.50 -1.93
C LEU A 301 -6.65 -9.44 -2.99
N TRP A 302 -5.85 -9.31 -4.04
CA TRP A 302 -6.05 -8.34 -5.11
C TRP A 302 -7.22 -8.72 -6.03
N SER A 303 -7.38 -10.00 -6.36
CA SER A 303 -8.46 -10.49 -7.23
C SER A 303 -9.87 -10.23 -6.69
N ARG A 304 -10.03 -10.02 -5.37
CA ARG A 304 -11.32 -9.59 -4.78
C ARG A 304 -11.81 -8.25 -5.32
N TYR A 305 -10.91 -7.43 -5.83
CA TYR A 305 -11.20 -6.10 -6.35
C TYR A 305 -11.02 -6.02 -7.87
N GLY A 306 -10.80 -7.16 -8.54
CA GLY A 306 -10.58 -7.21 -9.98
C GLY A 306 -9.18 -6.73 -10.42
N LEU A 307 -8.20 -6.78 -9.51
CA LEU A 307 -6.83 -6.29 -9.71
C LEU A 307 -5.80 -7.43 -9.70
#